data_bb974b95138dcc1c685f5bf8d01b9400
#
_entry.id   bb974b95138dcc1c685f5bf8d01b9400
#
_cell.length_a   1.000
_cell.length_b   1.000
_cell.length_c   1.000
_cell.angle_alpha   90.00
_cell.angle_beta   90.00
_cell.angle_gamma   90.00
#
_symmetry.space_group_name_H-M   'P 1'
#
loop_
_entity.id
_entity.type
_entity.pdbx_description
1 polymer ?
#
loop_
_entity_poly.entity_id
_entity_poly.type
_entity_poly.pdbx_seq_one_letter_code
_entity_poly.pdbx_strand_id
1 'polypeptide(L)'
;VCRDEALELNAGFAARMSRGLPWVWLKLATSLDGRSALHNGVSQWITGEAARADGHHWRARSGVVLTGMGTVLKDDPQLNARAVQTSHPPRKAVIDGRFEIPEDARLFDDGAQVLIFTARSDAAKARRMADRNARVIELPGVRPDRVDLPAVMRWLASQEINEVHVEAGAGLSGALLAEDCVDELLVYLAPVLLGDAAGMVRLPLLEHLDGARRFEFAELAPVGTDVRLRARVASRWRALQDSVSAASRQRG
;
A
#
# COMPACT_ATOMS: atom_id res chain seq x y z
N VAL A 1 -24.09 7.99 18.46
CA VAL A 1 -24.67 8.09 17.13
C VAL A 1 -23.52 8.19 16.13
N CYS A 2 -23.55 7.41 15.00
CA CYS A 2 -22.59 7.43 13.90
C CYS A 2 -21.13 7.05 14.25
N ARG A 3 -20.93 6.22 15.28
CA ARG A 3 -19.58 5.87 15.76
C ARG A 3 -18.82 4.99 14.75
N ASP A 4 -19.50 3.98 14.21
CA ASP A 4 -18.89 3.04 13.28
C ASP A 4 -18.56 3.72 11.94
N GLU A 5 -19.44 4.59 11.46
CA GLU A 5 -19.21 5.41 10.29
C GLU A 5 -18.05 6.40 10.51
N ALA A 6 -17.97 7.01 11.69
CA ALA A 6 -16.86 7.89 12.05
C ALA A 6 -15.53 7.13 12.12
N LEU A 7 -15.54 5.89 12.62
CA LEU A 7 -14.35 5.04 12.66
C LEU A 7 -13.92 4.63 11.25
N GLU A 8 -14.86 4.29 10.36
CA GLU A 8 -14.57 4.00 8.94
C GLU A 8 -13.83 5.15 8.25
N LEU A 9 -14.27 6.39 8.51
CA LEU A 9 -13.63 7.58 7.94
C LEU A 9 -12.26 7.89 8.56
N ASN A 10 -12.03 7.50 9.81
CA ASN A 10 -10.85 7.86 10.59
C ASN A 10 -10.01 6.64 11.03
N ALA A 11 -10.15 5.49 10.34
CA ALA A 11 -9.47 4.25 10.71
C ALA A 11 -7.94 4.44 10.85
N GLY A 12 -7.33 5.20 9.95
CA GLY A 12 -5.90 5.49 9.98
C GLY A 12 -5.49 6.32 11.19
N PHE A 13 -6.22 7.39 11.53
CA PHE A 13 -5.95 8.18 12.73
C PHE A 13 -6.11 7.34 13.99
N ALA A 14 -7.22 6.61 14.10
CA ALA A 14 -7.48 5.76 15.25
C ALA A 14 -6.41 4.66 15.41
N ALA A 15 -5.97 4.04 14.30
CA ALA A 15 -4.91 3.03 14.30
C ALA A 15 -3.58 3.61 14.78
N ARG A 16 -3.16 4.77 14.25
CA ARG A 16 -1.93 5.43 14.69
C ARG A 16 -1.96 5.81 16.16
N MET A 17 -3.08 6.34 16.64
CA MET A 17 -3.22 6.75 18.04
C MET A 17 -3.29 5.58 19.03
N SER A 18 -3.91 4.46 18.64
CA SER A 18 -4.12 3.31 19.54
C SER A 18 -3.00 2.28 19.51
N ARG A 19 -2.35 2.06 18.37
CA ARG A 19 -1.31 1.03 18.21
C ARG A 19 0.04 1.55 17.72
N GLY A 20 0.18 2.87 17.45
CA GLY A 20 1.41 3.48 16.95
C GLY A 20 1.78 3.08 15.53
N LEU A 21 0.84 2.60 14.72
CA LEU A 21 1.03 2.16 13.34
C LEU A 21 -0.05 2.79 12.43
N PRO A 22 0.27 3.09 11.15
CA PRO A 22 -0.73 3.56 10.20
C PRO A 22 -1.73 2.45 9.87
N TRP A 23 -2.86 2.82 9.24
CA TRP A 23 -3.71 1.86 8.56
C TRP A 23 -3.19 1.62 7.14
N VAL A 24 -2.93 0.37 6.79
CA VAL A 24 -2.29 0.01 5.53
C VAL A 24 -3.29 -0.63 4.58
N TRP A 25 -3.56 0.07 3.49
CA TRP A 25 -4.35 -0.39 2.35
C TRP A 25 -3.45 -1.05 1.32
N LEU A 26 -3.66 -2.33 1.02
CA LEU A 26 -3.00 -2.99 -0.11
C LEU A 26 -3.93 -2.98 -1.31
N LYS A 27 -3.66 -2.11 -2.29
CA LYS A 27 -4.43 -2.04 -3.52
C LYS A 27 -3.94 -3.09 -4.52
N LEU A 28 -4.89 -3.85 -5.05
CA LEU A 28 -4.66 -4.88 -6.07
C LEU A 28 -5.62 -4.66 -7.24
N ALA A 29 -5.14 -4.90 -8.46
CA ALA A 29 -5.97 -4.96 -9.67
C ALA A 29 -5.79 -6.37 -10.27
N THR A 30 -6.88 -7.09 -10.49
CA THR A 30 -6.82 -8.50 -10.84
C THR A 30 -7.97 -8.91 -11.75
N SER A 31 -7.75 -9.99 -12.51
CA SER A 31 -8.77 -10.73 -13.24
C SER A 31 -9.61 -11.61 -12.32
N LEU A 32 -10.71 -12.19 -12.82
CA LEU A 32 -11.55 -13.14 -12.08
C LEU A 32 -10.79 -14.38 -11.58
N ASP A 33 -9.77 -14.81 -12.30
CA ASP A 33 -8.88 -15.91 -11.91
C ASP A 33 -7.67 -15.46 -11.07
N GLY A 34 -7.70 -14.23 -10.51
CA GLY A 34 -6.73 -13.75 -9.53
C GLY A 34 -5.37 -13.37 -10.12
N ARG A 35 -5.31 -12.99 -11.41
CA ARG A 35 -4.06 -12.64 -12.11
C ARG A 35 -3.89 -11.13 -12.19
N SER A 36 -2.66 -10.66 -11.97
CA SER A 36 -2.32 -9.23 -12.01
C SER A 36 -1.39 -8.84 -13.15
N ALA A 37 -0.87 -9.81 -13.89
CA ALA A 37 -0.07 -9.60 -15.11
C ALA A 37 -0.03 -10.90 -15.92
N LEU A 38 0.18 -10.78 -17.22
CA LEU A 38 0.51 -11.92 -18.06
C LEU A 38 1.90 -12.49 -17.72
N HIS A 39 2.22 -13.71 -18.17
CA HIS A 39 3.51 -14.35 -17.92
C HIS A 39 4.70 -13.53 -18.49
N ASN A 40 4.50 -12.79 -19.58
CA ASN A 40 5.48 -11.86 -20.16
C ASN A 40 5.57 -10.51 -19.43
N GLY A 41 4.79 -10.36 -18.34
CA GLY A 41 4.79 -9.19 -17.51
C GLY A 41 3.84 -8.07 -17.92
N VAL A 42 3.15 -8.15 -19.06
CA VAL A 42 2.14 -7.15 -19.44
C VAL A 42 1.00 -7.14 -18.42
N SER A 43 0.69 -5.95 -17.88
CA SER A 43 -0.34 -5.76 -16.82
C SER A 43 -1.31 -4.61 -17.11
N GLN A 44 -1.04 -3.81 -18.11
CA GLN A 44 -1.84 -2.62 -18.46
C GLN A 44 -2.70 -2.92 -19.70
N TRP A 45 -4.05 -2.78 -19.68
CA TRP A 45 -4.87 -2.46 -18.48
C TRP A 45 -5.78 -3.65 -18.20
N ILE A 46 -5.71 -4.23 -17.00
CA ILE A 46 -6.61 -5.33 -16.60
C ILE A 46 -7.97 -4.75 -16.19
N THR A 47 -7.97 -3.65 -15.42
CA THR A 47 -9.17 -3.00 -14.91
C THR A 47 -9.56 -1.79 -15.76
N GLY A 48 -10.85 -1.46 -15.76
CA GLY A 48 -11.42 -0.37 -16.53
C GLY A 48 -11.02 1.03 -16.05
N GLU A 49 -11.43 2.06 -16.82
CA GLU A 49 -11.10 3.45 -16.53
C GLU A 49 -11.69 3.93 -15.21
N ALA A 50 -12.94 3.55 -14.90
CA ALA A 50 -13.62 3.91 -13.66
C ALA A 50 -12.87 3.40 -12.43
N ALA A 51 -12.35 2.15 -12.45
CA ALA A 51 -11.55 1.59 -11.37
C ALA A 51 -10.21 2.33 -11.19
N ARG A 52 -9.57 2.74 -12.30
CA ARG A 52 -8.35 3.55 -12.24
C ARG A 52 -8.61 4.95 -11.67
N ALA A 53 -9.72 5.57 -12.05
CA ALA A 53 -10.15 6.87 -11.50
C ALA A 53 -10.44 6.77 -9.98
N ASP A 54 -11.17 5.73 -9.56
CA ASP A 54 -11.44 5.45 -8.15
C ASP A 54 -10.13 5.24 -7.36
N GLY A 55 -9.13 4.56 -7.93
CA GLY A 55 -7.81 4.42 -7.33
C GLY A 55 -7.12 5.75 -7.04
N HIS A 56 -7.34 6.80 -7.84
CA HIS A 56 -6.81 8.14 -7.55
C HIS A 56 -7.50 8.81 -6.34
N HIS A 57 -8.77 8.53 -6.06
CA HIS A 57 -9.43 8.98 -4.83
C HIS A 57 -8.80 8.33 -3.59
N TRP A 58 -8.48 7.02 -3.66
CA TRP A 58 -7.78 6.32 -2.58
C TRP A 58 -6.36 6.85 -2.35
N ARG A 59 -5.63 7.20 -3.41
CA ARG A 59 -4.33 7.88 -3.27
C ARG A 59 -4.49 9.22 -2.59
N ALA A 60 -5.46 10.06 -3.02
CA ALA A 60 -5.69 11.39 -2.47
C ALA A 60 -6.09 11.38 -0.99
N ARG A 61 -6.75 10.32 -0.52
CA ARG A 61 -7.10 10.09 0.88
C ARG A 61 -5.88 9.77 1.74
N SER A 62 -4.88 9.11 1.19
CA SER A 62 -3.75 8.55 1.94
C SER A 62 -2.68 9.59 2.23
N GLY A 63 -1.96 9.45 3.35
CA GLY A 63 -0.81 10.29 3.67
C GLY A 63 0.44 9.95 2.85
N VAL A 64 0.53 8.71 2.35
CA VAL A 64 1.62 8.23 1.50
C VAL A 64 1.14 7.14 0.54
N VAL A 65 1.63 7.19 -0.71
CA VAL A 65 1.52 6.10 -1.68
C VAL A 65 2.85 5.37 -1.73
N LEU A 66 2.83 4.06 -1.39
CA LEU A 66 4.01 3.23 -1.28
C LEU A 66 4.09 2.21 -2.42
N THR A 67 5.27 2.09 -3.03
CA THR A 67 5.56 1.09 -4.05
C THR A 67 6.90 0.39 -3.81
N GLY A 68 7.25 -0.56 -4.68
CA GLY A 68 8.55 -1.24 -4.68
C GLY A 68 9.34 -1.00 -5.96
N MET A 69 10.65 -1.24 -5.90
CA MET A 69 11.56 -1.05 -7.03
C MET A 69 11.13 -1.78 -8.30
N GLY A 70 10.53 -2.98 -8.18
CA GLY A 70 10.03 -3.70 -9.36
C GLY A 70 9.00 -2.91 -10.15
N THR A 71 8.12 -2.16 -9.49
CA THR A 71 7.14 -1.28 -10.12
C THR A 71 7.81 -0.03 -10.70
N VAL A 72 8.78 0.56 -9.97
CA VAL A 72 9.53 1.73 -10.47
C VAL A 72 10.27 1.39 -11.75
N LEU A 73 11.02 0.29 -11.78
CA LEU A 73 11.80 -0.13 -12.95
C LEU A 73 10.96 -0.55 -14.14
N LYS A 74 9.76 -1.08 -13.90
CA LYS A 74 8.90 -1.60 -14.97
C LYS A 74 7.97 -0.54 -15.55
N ASP A 75 7.34 0.24 -14.68
CA ASP A 75 6.22 1.10 -15.06
C ASP A 75 6.58 2.59 -14.98
N ASP A 76 7.71 2.95 -14.39
CA ASP A 76 8.18 4.32 -14.12
C ASP A 76 7.04 5.26 -13.69
N PRO A 77 6.35 4.95 -12.58
CA PRO A 77 5.10 5.61 -12.23
C PRO A 77 5.35 6.97 -11.56
N GLN A 78 4.45 7.92 -11.77
CA GLN A 78 4.48 9.19 -11.03
C GLN A 78 3.92 9.08 -9.60
N LEU A 79 3.11 8.08 -9.28
CA LEU A 79 2.46 7.85 -7.98
C LEU A 79 1.66 9.05 -7.43
N ASN A 80 1.23 9.96 -8.26
CA ASN A 80 0.46 11.13 -7.86
C ASN A 80 -1.06 10.85 -7.88
N ALA A 81 -1.82 11.68 -7.17
CA ALA A 81 -3.28 11.69 -7.22
C ALA A 81 -3.75 12.65 -8.32
N ARG A 82 -3.97 12.12 -9.54
CA ARG A 82 -4.47 12.91 -10.67
C ARG A 82 -6.00 12.95 -10.67
N ALA A 83 -6.56 14.01 -11.27
CA ALA A 83 -8.01 14.22 -11.40
C ALA A 83 -8.80 14.29 -10.08
N VAL A 84 -8.10 14.41 -8.94
CA VAL A 84 -8.71 14.62 -7.63
C VAL A 84 -8.09 15.86 -7.02
N GLN A 85 -8.91 16.84 -6.68
CA GLN A 85 -8.43 18.00 -5.93
C GLN A 85 -8.18 17.59 -4.48
N THR A 86 -6.96 17.81 -4.01
CA THR A 86 -6.58 17.60 -2.61
C THR A 86 -5.70 18.75 -2.14
N SER A 87 -5.96 19.26 -0.95
CA SER A 87 -5.10 20.27 -0.30
C SER A 87 -3.80 19.69 0.22
N HIS A 88 -3.74 18.35 0.40
CA HIS A 88 -2.59 17.65 0.94
C HIS A 88 -2.27 16.44 0.03
N PRO A 89 -1.49 16.65 -1.04
CA PRO A 89 -1.10 15.54 -1.91
C PRO A 89 -0.29 14.51 -1.10
N PRO A 90 -0.52 13.20 -1.34
CA PRO A 90 0.21 12.16 -0.63
C PRO A 90 1.71 12.24 -0.93
N ARG A 91 2.53 11.97 0.09
CA ARG A 91 3.95 11.70 -0.12
C ARG A 91 4.10 10.41 -0.94
N LYS A 92 5.24 10.25 -1.59
CA LYS A 92 5.58 9.04 -2.31
C LYS A 92 6.60 8.25 -1.53
N ALA A 93 6.48 6.92 -1.52
CA ALA A 93 7.44 6.06 -0.85
C ALA A 93 7.85 4.87 -1.72
N VAL A 94 9.12 4.51 -1.68
CA VAL A 94 9.68 3.38 -2.43
C VAL A 94 10.43 2.45 -1.48
N ILE A 95 10.12 1.16 -1.55
CA ILE A 95 10.92 0.10 -0.91
C ILE A 95 12.01 -0.32 -1.90
N ASP A 96 13.25 0.06 -1.60
CA ASP A 96 14.41 -0.15 -2.45
C ASP A 96 15.57 -0.77 -1.65
N GLY A 97 15.48 -2.05 -1.37
CA GLY A 97 16.45 -2.73 -0.51
C GLY A 97 17.89 -2.63 -0.97
N ARG A 98 18.15 -2.41 -2.26
CA ARG A 98 19.49 -2.31 -2.83
C ARG A 98 19.92 -0.90 -3.20
N PHE A 99 19.07 0.07 -3.01
CA PHE A 99 19.25 1.49 -3.35
C PHE A 99 19.55 1.68 -4.85
N GLU A 100 18.74 1.02 -5.69
CA GLU A 100 18.92 1.00 -7.16
C GLU A 100 18.06 2.03 -7.89
N ILE A 101 17.22 2.80 -7.20
CA ILE A 101 16.31 3.78 -7.82
C ILE A 101 17.06 4.69 -8.79
N PRO A 102 16.58 4.84 -10.05
CA PRO A 102 17.13 5.79 -11.01
C PRO A 102 16.92 7.23 -10.54
N GLU A 103 17.94 8.07 -10.76
CA GLU A 103 17.88 9.49 -10.38
C GLU A 103 16.94 10.30 -11.26
N ASP A 104 16.59 9.79 -12.42
CA ASP A 104 15.68 10.38 -13.41
C ASP A 104 14.27 9.75 -13.40
N ALA A 105 13.95 8.91 -12.40
CA ALA A 105 12.63 8.29 -12.31
C ALA A 105 11.52 9.35 -12.23
N ARG A 106 10.41 9.12 -12.96
CA ARG A 106 9.28 10.05 -13.08
C ARG A 106 8.57 10.38 -11.78
N LEU A 107 8.78 9.57 -10.74
CA LEU A 107 8.22 9.87 -9.42
C LEU A 107 8.78 11.17 -8.79
N PHE A 108 9.92 11.72 -9.32
CA PHE A 108 10.50 13.00 -8.90
C PHE A 108 9.98 14.21 -9.69
N ASP A 109 9.24 14.03 -10.79
CA ASP A 109 8.92 15.09 -11.76
C ASP A 109 7.99 16.18 -11.22
N ASP A 110 7.14 15.90 -10.25
CA ASP A 110 6.15 16.84 -9.73
C ASP A 110 6.61 17.60 -8.48
N GLY A 111 7.85 17.37 -8.06
CA GLY A 111 8.44 18.01 -6.87
C GLY A 111 7.87 17.57 -5.52
N ALA A 112 6.95 16.60 -5.49
CA ALA A 112 6.47 16.03 -4.23
C ALA A 112 7.60 15.28 -3.51
N GLN A 113 7.57 15.29 -2.17
CA GLN A 113 8.57 14.58 -1.38
C GLN A 113 8.52 13.07 -1.64
N VAL A 114 9.68 12.47 -1.91
CA VAL A 114 9.86 11.03 -2.09
C VAL A 114 10.64 10.44 -0.92
N LEU A 115 10.09 9.42 -0.27
CA LEU A 115 10.72 8.66 0.79
C LEU A 115 11.33 7.38 0.19
N ILE A 116 12.63 7.19 0.32
CA ILE A 116 13.33 6.00 -0.19
C ILE A 116 13.78 5.18 1.01
N PHE A 117 13.14 4.03 1.22
CA PHE A 117 13.51 3.09 2.27
C PHE A 117 14.49 2.06 1.70
N THR A 118 15.68 1.98 2.28
CA THR A 118 16.75 1.12 1.78
C THR A 118 17.38 0.28 2.89
N ALA A 119 18.01 -0.84 2.49
CA ALA A 119 18.84 -1.65 3.38
C ALA A 119 20.35 -1.36 3.20
N ARG A 120 20.71 -0.47 2.27
CA ARG A 120 22.10 -0.15 1.94
C ARG A 120 22.37 1.32 2.05
N SER A 121 23.58 1.66 2.48
CA SER A 121 24.07 3.02 2.56
C SER A 121 24.85 3.41 1.30
N ASP A 122 24.53 4.58 0.75
CA ASP A 122 25.34 5.31 -0.24
C ASP A 122 25.16 6.80 -0.01
N ALA A 123 26.07 7.39 0.76
CA ALA A 123 26.00 8.80 1.15
C ALA A 123 26.09 9.76 -0.06
N ALA A 124 26.83 9.37 -1.12
CA ALA A 124 26.96 10.21 -2.31
C ALA A 124 25.64 10.22 -3.10
N LYS A 125 25.04 9.04 -3.33
CA LYS A 125 23.73 8.93 -3.98
C LYS A 125 22.63 9.59 -3.13
N ALA A 126 22.63 9.41 -1.82
CA ALA A 126 21.66 10.03 -0.92
C ALA A 126 21.69 11.57 -0.99
N ARG A 127 22.85 12.20 -1.14
CA ARG A 127 22.97 13.66 -1.35
C ARG A 127 22.33 14.08 -2.67
N ARG A 128 22.63 13.39 -3.78
CA ARG A 128 22.00 13.69 -5.08
C ARG A 128 20.48 13.48 -5.06
N MET A 129 20.01 12.48 -4.32
CA MET A 129 18.58 12.28 -4.11
C MET A 129 17.93 13.42 -3.33
N ALA A 130 18.63 14.00 -2.35
CA ALA A 130 18.13 15.15 -1.59
C ALA A 130 17.88 16.38 -2.48
N ASP A 131 18.70 16.59 -3.53
CA ASP A 131 18.50 17.65 -4.53
C ASP A 131 17.20 17.47 -5.34
N ARG A 132 16.66 16.25 -5.36
CA ARG A 132 15.37 15.88 -6.00
C ARG A 132 14.21 15.83 -4.99
N ASN A 133 14.33 16.49 -3.84
CA ASN A 133 13.36 16.43 -2.73
C ASN A 133 13.08 15.01 -2.24
N ALA A 134 14.09 14.13 -2.29
CA ALA A 134 13.98 12.79 -1.75
C ALA A 134 14.68 12.67 -0.39
N ARG A 135 14.11 11.91 0.51
CA ARG A 135 14.71 11.55 1.80
C ARG A 135 14.99 10.06 1.81
N VAL A 136 16.26 9.70 2.02
CA VAL A 136 16.71 8.31 2.13
C VAL A 136 16.70 7.89 3.59
N ILE A 137 16.07 6.76 3.88
CA ILE A 137 15.92 6.19 5.23
C ILE A 137 16.47 4.76 5.20
N GLU A 138 17.52 4.52 5.97
CA GLU A 138 18.15 3.20 6.07
C GLU A 138 17.43 2.38 7.16
N LEU A 139 16.78 1.30 6.74
CA LEU A 139 16.08 0.36 7.60
C LEU A 139 16.39 -1.07 7.15
N PRO A 140 17.61 -1.57 7.39
CA PRO A 140 18.00 -2.90 6.98
C PRO A 140 17.20 -3.98 7.72
N GLY A 141 16.67 -4.95 6.99
CA GLY A 141 16.03 -6.13 7.54
C GLY A 141 17.03 -7.25 7.88
N VAL A 142 16.53 -8.43 8.21
CA VAL A 142 17.36 -9.60 8.52
C VAL A 142 18.25 -10.00 7.33
N ARG A 143 17.77 -9.84 6.11
CA ARG A 143 18.56 -10.09 4.89
C ARG A 143 19.17 -8.77 4.41
N PRO A 144 20.46 -8.76 3.98
CA PRO A 144 21.21 -7.54 3.68
C PRO A 144 20.69 -6.75 2.46
N ASP A 145 19.80 -7.32 1.64
CA ASP A 145 19.17 -6.69 0.48
C ASP A 145 17.68 -6.42 0.70
N ARG A 146 17.19 -6.56 1.93
CA ARG A 146 15.78 -6.38 2.29
C ARG A 146 15.60 -5.31 3.35
N VAL A 147 14.58 -4.49 3.15
CA VAL A 147 14.13 -3.49 4.12
C VAL A 147 13.27 -4.16 5.18
N ASP A 148 13.40 -3.75 6.45
CA ASP A 148 12.49 -4.13 7.54
C ASP A 148 11.15 -3.40 7.34
N LEU A 149 10.16 -4.12 6.79
CA LEU A 149 8.84 -3.54 6.49
C LEU A 149 8.07 -3.11 7.74
N PRO A 150 8.05 -3.85 8.84
CA PRO A 150 7.52 -3.37 10.11
C PRO A 150 8.19 -2.08 10.61
N ALA A 151 9.52 -1.93 10.45
CA ALA A 151 10.22 -0.69 10.79
C ALA A 151 9.79 0.48 9.90
N VAL A 152 9.55 0.24 8.61
CA VAL A 152 8.97 1.25 7.70
C VAL A 152 7.63 1.73 8.22
N MET A 153 6.72 0.84 8.63
CA MET A 153 5.40 1.23 9.14
C MET A 153 5.53 2.05 10.44
N ARG A 154 6.41 1.65 11.37
CA ARG A 154 6.70 2.43 12.58
C ARG A 154 7.28 3.81 12.25
N TRP A 155 8.21 3.87 11.29
CA TRP A 155 8.79 5.14 10.86
C TRP A 155 7.73 6.06 10.23
N LEU A 156 6.87 5.55 9.35
CA LEU A 156 5.77 6.31 8.75
C LEU A 156 4.81 6.86 9.82
N ALA A 157 4.45 6.05 10.81
CA ALA A 157 3.62 6.49 11.93
C ALA A 157 4.29 7.63 12.73
N SER A 158 5.62 7.58 12.95
CA SER A 158 6.38 8.64 13.62
C SER A 158 6.43 9.95 12.82
N GLN A 159 6.18 9.90 11.51
CA GLN A 159 6.03 11.07 10.62
C GLN A 159 4.56 11.49 10.48
N GLU A 160 3.71 11.08 11.41
CA GLU A 160 2.27 11.40 11.46
C GLU A 160 1.46 10.89 10.27
N ILE A 161 1.94 9.89 9.55
CA ILE A 161 1.20 9.22 8.49
C ILE A 161 0.13 8.32 9.11
N ASN A 162 -1.12 8.63 8.85
CA ASN A 162 -2.27 7.87 9.32
C ASN A 162 -2.60 6.70 8.40
N GLU A 163 -2.53 6.92 7.08
CA GLU A 163 -2.90 5.91 6.08
C GLU A 163 -1.79 5.74 5.04
N VAL A 164 -1.48 4.49 4.73
CA VAL A 164 -0.54 4.07 3.69
C VAL A 164 -1.30 3.36 2.58
N HIS A 165 -1.23 3.87 1.37
CA HIS A 165 -1.78 3.23 0.17
C HIS A 165 -0.68 2.52 -0.58
N VAL A 166 -0.72 1.19 -0.59
CA VAL A 166 0.31 0.38 -1.25
C VAL A 166 -0.14 0.00 -2.66
N GLU A 167 0.66 0.36 -3.64
CA GLU A 167 0.54 -0.07 -5.03
C GLU A 167 1.84 -0.75 -5.46
N ALA A 168 1.90 -2.06 -5.38
CA ALA A 168 3.13 -2.82 -5.61
C ALA A 168 2.88 -4.09 -6.39
N GLY A 169 3.94 -4.63 -6.99
CA GLY A 169 3.90 -5.94 -7.62
C GLY A 169 3.77 -7.08 -6.60
N ALA A 170 3.45 -8.28 -7.09
CA ALA A 170 3.14 -9.46 -6.28
C ALA A 170 4.20 -9.79 -5.21
N GLY A 171 5.47 -9.47 -5.46
CA GLY A 171 6.57 -9.74 -4.52
C GLY A 171 6.49 -8.91 -3.25
N LEU A 172 6.40 -7.57 -3.37
CA LEU A 172 6.31 -6.68 -2.22
C LEU A 172 4.94 -6.82 -1.54
N SER A 173 3.86 -6.97 -2.32
CA SER A 173 2.53 -7.24 -1.78
C SER A 173 2.51 -8.50 -0.91
N GLY A 174 3.14 -9.58 -1.38
CA GLY A 174 3.29 -10.81 -0.60
C GLY A 174 4.15 -10.64 0.65
N ALA A 175 5.25 -9.90 0.58
CA ALA A 175 6.12 -9.62 1.72
C ALA A 175 5.38 -8.82 2.80
N LEU A 176 4.66 -7.75 2.43
CA LEU A 176 3.85 -6.96 3.37
C LEU A 176 2.77 -7.81 4.07
N LEU A 177 2.13 -8.71 3.33
CA LEU A 177 1.19 -9.67 3.91
C LEU A 177 1.90 -10.65 4.84
N ALA A 178 3.04 -11.22 4.43
CA ALA A 178 3.78 -12.20 5.22
C ALA A 178 4.28 -11.62 6.56
N GLU A 179 4.67 -10.33 6.55
CA GLU A 179 5.17 -9.60 7.72
C GLU A 179 4.05 -8.85 8.49
N ASP A 180 2.79 -9.19 8.25
CA ASP A 180 1.63 -8.61 8.92
C ASP A 180 1.56 -7.07 8.85
N CYS A 181 2.00 -6.47 7.75
CA CYS A 181 1.99 -5.03 7.53
C CYS A 181 0.70 -4.51 6.85
N VAL A 182 -0.27 -5.37 6.52
CA VAL A 182 -1.49 -5.00 5.79
C VAL A 182 -2.70 -5.10 6.72
N ASP A 183 -3.52 -4.07 6.75
CA ASP A 183 -4.78 -4.04 7.51
C ASP A 183 -5.99 -4.37 6.64
N GLU A 184 -5.99 -3.89 5.40
CA GLU A 184 -7.12 -4.06 4.50
C GLU A 184 -6.67 -4.19 3.05
N LEU A 185 -7.31 -5.07 2.31
CA LEU A 185 -7.16 -5.21 0.87
C LEU A 185 -8.18 -4.30 0.17
N LEU A 186 -7.72 -3.58 -0.84
CA LEU A 186 -8.54 -2.84 -1.80
C LEU A 186 -8.37 -3.50 -3.17
N VAL A 187 -9.27 -4.37 -3.54
CA VAL A 187 -9.15 -5.17 -4.77
C VAL A 187 -10.12 -4.67 -5.83
N TYR A 188 -9.60 -4.36 -7.00
CA TYR A 188 -10.40 -4.15 -8.21
C TYR A 188 -10.37 -5.43 -9.03
N LEU A 189 -11.53 -6.06 -9.18
CA LEU A 189 -11.74 -7.31 -9.88
C LEU A 189 -12.37 -7.05 -11.23
N ALA A 190 -11.62 -7.28 -12.29
CA ALA A 190 -12.10 -7.13 -13.67
C ALA A 190 -12.79 -8.42 -14.14
N PRO A 191 -13.86 -8.32 -14.95
CA PRO A 191 -14.60 -9.48 -15.46
C PRO A 191 -13.88 -10.14 -16.64
N VAL A 192 -12.61 -10.51 -16.45
CA VAL A 192 -11.76 -11.16 -17.46
C VAL A 192 -11.02 -12.35 -16.85
N LEU A 193 -10.64 -13.31 -17.69
CA LEU A 193 -9.76 -14.43 -17.32
C LEU A 193 -8.45 -14.28 -18.07
N LEU A 194 -7.33 -14.45 -17.40
CA LEU A 194 -5.99 -14.35 -17.97
C LEU A 194 -5.26 -15.69 -18.11
N GLY A 195 -5.80 -16.75 -17.48
CA GLY A 195 -5.25 -18.10 -17.56
C GLY A 195 -3.95 -18.29 -16.79
N ASP A 196 -2.97 -18.99 -17.39
CA ASP A 196 -1.66 -19.19 -16.75
C ASP A 196 -0.83 -17.91 -16.80
N ALA A 197 -0.94 -17.14 -15.75
CA ALA A 197 -0.40 -15.80 -15.62
C ALA A 197 0.04 -15.49 -14.18
N ALA A 198 0.66 -14.34 -13.94
CA ALA A 198 1.18 -13.97 -12.61
C ALA A 198 0.05 -13.68 -11.62
N GLY A 199 0.08 -14.34 -10.47
CA GLY A 199 -0.86 -14.10 -9.38
C GLY A 199 -0.71 -12.68 -8.78
N MET A 200 -1.80 -12.18 -8.18
CA MET A 200 -1.84 -10.83 -7.59
C MET A 200 -0.92 -10.67 -6.37
N VAL A 201 -0.58 -11.73 -5.66
CA VAL A 201 0.35 -11.75 -4.53
C VAL A 201 1.23 -13.00 -4.59
N ARG A 202 2.46 -12.87 -4.10
CA ARG A 202 3.39 -14.01 -3.94
C ARG A 202 3.53 -14.33 -2.46
N LEU A 203 2.85 -15.37 -2.01
CA LEU A 203 2.95 -15.90 -0.66
C LEU A 203 3.75 -17.21 -0.64
N PRO A 204 4.28 -17.60 0.52
CA PRO A 204 4.82 -18.95 0.72
C PRO A 204 3.82 -20.03 0.34
N LEU A 205 4.33 -21.17 -0.09
CA LEU A 205 3.49 -22.34 -0.34
C LEU A 205 2.80 -22.78 0.95
N LEU A 206 1.51 -23.05 0.85
CA LEU A 206 0.72 -23.61 1.94
C LEU A 206 0.51 -25.10 1.70
N GLU A 207 0.81 -25.90 2.70
CA GLU A 207 0.54 -27.35 2.67
C GLU A 207 -0.86 -27.68 3.22
N HIS A 208 -1.40 -26.81 4.07
CA HIS A 208 -2.70 -26.97 4.70
C HIS A 208 -3.52 -25.69 4.65
N LEU A 209 -4.84 -25.81 4.52
CA LEU A 209 -5.77 -24.67 4.47
C LEU A 209 -5.84 -23.87 5.78
N ASP A 210 -5.45 -24.47 6.90
CA ASP A 210 -5.42 -23.80 8.21
C ASP A 210 -4.40 -22.66 8.26
N GLY A 211 -3.35 -22.73 7.45
CA GLY A 211 -2.37 -21.67 7.29
C GLY A 211 -2.84 -20.50 6.40
N ALA A 212 -4.03 -20.58 5.82
CA ALA A 212 -4.53 -19.55 4.92
C ALA A 212 -4.86 -18.26 5.68
N ARG A 213 -4.43 -17.11 5.12
CA ARG A 213 -4.80 -15.80 5.63
C ARG A 213 -6.27 -15.53 5.34
N ARG A 214 -7.03 -15.20 6.37
CA ARG A 214 -8.47 -14.95 6.28
C ARG A 214 -8.76 -13.47 6.46
N PHE A 215 -9.71 -12.98 5.67
CA PHE A 215 -10.21 -11.62 5.70
C PHE A 215 -11.73 -11.64 5.83
N GLU A 216 -12.30 -10.56 6.31
CA GLU A 216 -13.75 -10.32 6.31
C GLU A 216 -14.06 -9.24 5.26
N PHE A 217 -15.06 -9.47 4.42
CA PHE A 217 -15.51 -8.47 3.47
C PHE A 217 -16.16 -7.30 4.20
N ALA A 218 -15.62 -6.10 3.97
CA ALA A 218 -16.17 -4.85 4.49
C ALA A 218 -17.05 -4.14 3.46
N GLU A 219 -16.75 -4.35 2.16
CA GLU A 219 -17.50 -3.72 1.07
C GLU A 219 -17.38 -4.54 -0.22
N LEU A 220 -18.44 -4.52 -0.99
CA LEU A 220 -18.54 -5.01 -2.37
C LEU A 220 -19.31 -3.96 -3.17
N ALA A 221 -18.66 -3.29 -4.10
CA ALA A 221 -19.26 -2.20 -4.87
C ALA A 221 -18.92 -2.30 -6.36
N PRO A 222 -19.88 -2.12 -7.26
CA PRO A 222 -19.58 -1.98 -8.69
C PRO A 222 -18.85 -0.65 -8.95
N VAL A 223 -17.82 -0.67 -9.81
CA VAL A 223 -17.07 0.49 -10.24
C VAL A 223 -16.85 0.42 -11.74
N GLY A 224 -17.73 1.03 -12.51
CA GLY A 224 -17.80 0.83 -13.95
C GLY A 224 -18.14 -0.63 -14.30
N THR A 225 -17.28 -1.28 -15.08
CA THR A 225 -17.40 -2.70 -15.42
C THR A 225 -16.80 -3.64 -14.39
N ASP A 226 -16.02 -3.09 -13.45
CA ASP A 226 -15.27 -3.86 -12.46
C ASP A 226 -16.04 -3.91 -11.11
N VAL A 227 -15.56 -4.74 -10.19
CA VAL A 227 -16.03 -4.78 -8.80
C VAL A 227 -14.90 -4.36 -7.88
N ARG A 228 -15.16 -3.38 -7.01
CA ARG A 228 -14.29 -3.07 -5.89
C ARG A 228 -14.66 -3.92 -4.69
N LEU A 229 -13.67 -4.61 -4.16
CA LEU A 229 -13.75 -5.38 -2.92
C LEU A 229 -12.90 -4.70 -1.86
N ARG A 230 -13.47 -4.49 -0.66
CA ARG A 230 -12.69 -4.19 0.53
C ARG A 230 -12.74 -5.39 1.46
N ALA A 231 -11.57 -5.92 1.83
CA ALA A 231 -11.46 -7.07 2.71
C ALA A 231 -10.41 -6.81 3.79
N ARG A 232 -10.80 -6.85 5.05
CA ARG A 232 -9.96 -6.44 6.19
C ARG A 232 -9.58 -7.59 7.08
N VAL A 233 -8.47 -7.43 7.79
CA VAL A 233 -8.05 -8.34 8.86
C VAL A 233 -8.97 -8.12 10.06
N ALA A 234 -9.88 -9.07 10.29
CA ALA A 234 -10.96 -8.97 11.28
C ALA A 234 -10.48 -8.63 12.69
N SER A 235 -9.41 -9.29 13.14
CA SER A 235 -8.85 -9.06 14.49
C SER A 235 -8.35 -7.62 14.68
N ARG A 236 -7.78 -7.01 13.64
CA ARG A 236 -7.29 -5.62 13.69
C ARG A 236 -8.42 -4.62 13.74
N TRP A 237 -9.47 -4.87 12.97
CA TRP A 237 -10.64 -4.01 12.98
C TRP A 237 -11.36 -4.04 14.34
N ARG A 238 -11.56 -5.25 14.91
CA ARG A 238 -12.16 -5.41 16.24
C ARG A 238 -11.32 -4.72 17.33
N ALA A 239 -9.99 -4.91 17.32
CA ALA A 239 -9.10 -4.24 18.27
C ALA A 239 -9.20 -2.70 18.16
N LEU A 240 -9.39 -2.17 16.95
CA LEU A 240 -9.59 -0.73 16.73
C LEU A 240 -10.92 -0.26 17.31
N GLN A 241 -12.02 -0.99 17.07
CA GLN A 241 -13.34 -0.71 17.65
C GLN A 241 -13.30 -0.73 19.19
N ASP A 242 -12.62 -1.70 19.78
CA ASP A 242 -12.46 -1.83 21.22
C ASP A 242 -11.67 -0.67 21.83
N SER A 243 -10.58 -0.26 21.19
CA SER A 243 -9.74 0.85 21.66
C SER A 243 -10.50 2.17 21.68
N VAL A 244 -11.28 2.47 20.63
CA VAL A 244 -12.11 3.68 20.55
C VAL A 244 -13.26 3.60 21.57
N SER A 245 -13.77 2.38 21.86
CA SER A 245 -14.80 2.16 22.89
C SER A 245 -14.29 2.45 24.29
N ALA A 246 -13.09 1.99 24.60
CA ALA A 246 -12.46 2.21 25.89
C ALA A 246 -12.16 3.71 26.14
N ALA A 247 -11.61 4.39 25.14
CA ALA A 247 -11.34 5.84 25.22
C ALA A 247 -12.60 6.69 25.45
N SER A 248 -13.74 6.27 24.88
CA SER A 248 -15.02 6.96 25.08
C SER A 248 -15.57 6.80 26.51
N ARG A 249 -15.34 5.65 27.15
CA ARG A 249 -15.80 5.37 28.53
C ARG A 249 -14.99 6.10 29.60
N GLN A 250 -13.72 6.45 29.31
CA GLN A 250 -12.86 7.19 30.25
C GLN A 250 -13.13 8.70 30.27
N ARG A 251 -13.90 9.22 29.32
CA ARG A 251 -14.21 10.66 29.18
C ARG A 251 -15.66 11.01 29.57
N GLY A 252 -16.47 10.04 29.92
CA GLY A 252 -17.84 10.20 30.41
C GLY A 252 -17.96 9.82 31.87
#